data_30c0ca84ccb978e4b6f51a0c080161a5
#
_entry.id   30c0ca84ccb978e4b6f51a0c080161a5
#
_cell.length_a   1.000
_cell.length_b   1.000
_cell.length_c   1.000
_cell.angle_alpha   90.00
_cell.angle_beta   90.00
_cell.angle_gamma   90.00
#
_symmetry.space_group_name_H-M   'P 1'
#
loop_
_entity.id
_entity.type
_entity.pdbx_description
1 polymer ?
#
loop_
_entity_poly.entity_id
_entity_poly.type
_entity_poly.pdbx_seq_one_letter_code
_entity_poly.pdbx_strand_id
1 'polypeptide(L)'
;MIRSHAMPPAQDISLHDYTGPVLAAQLLTGRQVLSLDAFGPRRAGMVQDDGVPLDVGRIVHPDPDRPAAVLGSGTVTPGIMAGSGAIPLGSPRAVVLLQDGDGGLIFLYPDGVPDLPGATRLIADIRRVPYVFAAGVMCFARDTMIRTARGDMPIQMLRPGMSVQTRDAGLQPVVWIGTRTLSPARLHAEPDRRPILIRRDALGPGIPARDLVVSPQHRLLVGSRIARRMFDEPEVLVAARHLTSIPGVGPAPWQGGVTYLHFVCEDHHLVYAEGACAETLHTSPDALKTLSEAARREVLALFPDLGLLTGPADGPTRPAARRMLSGAEGRQLARRHAVNQIMTRGNHVQQTCGLLNMAVFNRCHNC
;
A
#
# COMPACT_ATOMS: atom_id res chain seq x y z
N MET A 1 35.11 -4.11 -10.90
CA MET A 1 33.69 -4.50 -11.01
C MET A 1 32.87 -3.52 -10.19
N ILE A 2 32.21 -2.57 -10.84
CA ILE A 2 31.38 -1.57 -10.19
C ILE A 2 30.08 -2.27 -9.84
N ARG A 3 29.81 -2.43 -8.53
CA ARG A 3 28.50 -2.95 -8.08
C ARG A 3 27.44 -1.92 -8.45
N SER A 4 26.52 -2.33 -9.33
CA SER A 4 25.29 -1.60 -9.61
C SER A 4 24.54 -1.40 -8.29
N HIS A 5 24.48 -0.18 -7.79
CA HIS A 5 23.55 0.17 -6.72
C HIS A 5 22.17 0.13 -7.34
N ALA A 6 21.34 -0.82 -6.88
CA ALA A 6 19.94 -0.84 -7.25
C ALA A 6 19.32 0.50 -6.84
N MET A 7 18.79 1.25 -7.79
CA MET A 7 18.08 2.50 -7.51
C MET A 7 16.87 2.20 -6.60
N PRO A 8 16.60 3.05 -5.60
CA PRO A 8 15.42 2.90 -4.76
C PRO A 8 14.14 2.88 -5.61
N PRO A 9 13.08 2.18 -5.17
CA PRO A 9 11.86 2.08 -5.93
C PRO A 9 11.24 3.44 -6.19
N ALA A 10 10.95 3.75 -7.44
CA ALA A 10 10.22 4.95 -7.83
C ALA A 10 8.72 4.73 -7.65
N GLN A 11 8.02 5.70 -7.06
CA GLN A 11 6.55 5.70 -7.00
C GLN A 11 5.98 6.40 -8.23
N ASP A 12 5.02 5.72 -8.91
CA ASP A 12 4.18 6.39 -9.90
C ASP A 12 3.25 7.36 -9.20
N ILE A 13 3.34 8.60 -9.61
CA ILE A 13 2.53 9.69 -9.09
C ILE A 13 1.74 10.33 -10.21
N SER A 14 0.75 11.08 -9.85
CA SER A 14 0.02 11.94 -10.79
C SER A 14 0.33 13.40 -10.50
N LEU A 15 0.49 14.18 -11.56
CA LEU A 15 0.82 15.60 -11.51
C LEU A 15 -0.25 16.42 -12.22
N HIS A 16 -0.55 17.60 -11.68
CA HIS A 16 -1.32 18.65 -12.35
C HIS A 16 -0.60 19.98 -12.16
N ASP A 17 -0.39 20.69 -13.25
CA ASP A 17 0.03 22.10 -13.19
C ASP A 17 -1.15 22.95 -12.72
N TYR A 18 -0.88 23.93 -11.88
CA TYR A 18 -1.88 24.87 -11.39
C TYR A 18 -1.59 26.26 -11.94
N THR A 19 -2.56 26.80 -12.68
CA THR A 19 -2.49 28.13 -13.32
C THR A 19 -3.51 29.12 -12.76
N GLY A 20 -4.12 28.76 -11.61
CA GLY A 20 -5.12 29.59 -10.98
C GLY A 20 -4.55 30.80 -10.24
N PRO A 21 -5.43 31.72 -9.81
CA PRO A 21 -5.05 33.00 -9.22
C PRO A 21 -4.53 32.91 -7.78
N VAL A 22 -4.68 31.75 -7.11
CA VAL A 22 -4.27 31.60 -5.70
C VAL A 22 -2.77 31.37 -5.64
N LEU A 23 -2.07 32.25 -4.95
CA LEU A 23 -0.61 32.19 -4.83
C LEU A 23 -0.14 31.08 -3.88
N ALA A 24 1.09 30.62 -4.06
CA ALA A 24 1.72 29.59 -3.21
C ALA A 24 1.59 29.92 -1.70
N ALA A 25 1.86 31.17 -1.32
CA ALA A 25 1.75 31.61 0.07
C ALA A 25 0.35 31.44 0.64
N GLN A 26 -0.69 31.68 -0.14
CA GLN A 26 -2.08 31.51 0.27
C GLN A 26 -2.45 30.02 0.37
N LEU A 27 -1.99 29.18 -0.57
CA LEU A 27 -2.20 27.74 -0.53
C LEU A 27 -1.63 27.10 0.73
N LEU A 28 -0.55 27.64 1.27
CA LEU A 28 0.14 27.12 2.46
C LEU A 28 -0.44 27.61 3.79
N THR A 29 -1.48 28.44 3.77
CA THR A 29 -2.10 28.97 5.01
C THR A 29 -3.25 28.12 5.52
N GLY A 30 -3.60 27.04 4.83
CA GLY A 30 -4.68 26.14 5.19
C GLY A 30 -5.73 26.01 4.09
N ARG A 31 -7.00 25.95 4.47
CA ARG A 31 -8.10 25.62 3.57
C ARG A 31 -8.35 26.69 2.51
N GLN A 32 -8.24 26.29 1.24
CA GLN A 32 -8.54 27.10 0.05
C GLN A 32 -9.52 26.36 -0.85
N VAL A 33 -10.32 27.10 -1.61
CA VAL A 33 -11.25 26.54 -2.60
C VAL A 33 -10.77 26.93 -3.99
N LEU A 34 -10.36 25.94 -4.77
CA LEU A 34 -9.76 26.12 -6.09
C LEU A 34 -10.75 25.71 -7.18
N SER A 35 -10.77 26.43 -8.32
CA SER A 35 -11.52 25.99 -9.49
C SER A 35 -10.79 24.83 -10.17
N LEU A 36 -11.53 23.81 -10.63
CA LEU A 36 -10.95 22.71 -11.38
C LEU A 36 -10.41 23.17 -12.75
N ASP A 37 -10.96 24.22 -13.33
CA ASP A 37 -10.50 24.80 -14.59
C ASP A 37 -9.10 25.41 -14.50
N ALA A 38 -8.60 25.64 -13.27
CA ALA A 38 -7.26 26.14 -13.02
C ALA A 38 -6.18 25.04 -13.03
N PHE A 39 -6.57 23.80 -13.24
CA PHE A 39 -5.63 22.68 -13.33
C PHE A 39 -5.45 22.22 -14.76
N GLY A 40 -4.20 22.09 -15.18
CA GLY A 40 -3.83 21.55 -16.46
C GLY A 40 -4.14 20.04 -16.60
N PRO A 41 -3.82 19.43 -17.72
CA PRO A 41 -4.03 18.01 -17.91
C PRO A 41 -3.20 17.18 -16.93
N ARG A 42 -3.75 16.00 -16.57
CA ARG A 42 -3.03 15.04 -15.73
C ARG A 42 -1.79 14.54 -16.46
N ARG A 43 -0.65 14.59 -15.78
CA ARG A 43 0.60 14.00 -16.23
C ARG A 43 1.00 12.86 -15.28
N ALA A 44 1.63 11.85 -15.82
CA ALA A 44 2.30 10.84 -15.03
C ALA A 44 3.69 11.36 -14.65
N GLY A 45 4.15 11.03 -13.45
CA GLY A 45 5.49 11.33 -13.00
C GLY A 45 5.99 10.24 -12.08
N MET A 46 7.25 10.35 -11.68
CA MET A 46 7.87 9.44 -10.71
C MET A 46 8.59 10.25 -9.63
N VAL A 47 8.43 9.86 -8.39
CA VAL A 47 9.28 10.35 -7.29
C VAL A 47 9.95 9.14 -6.66
N GLN A 48 11.26 9.24 -6.44
CA GLN A 48 11.99 8.22 -5.72
C GLN A 48 11.50 8.20 -4.26
N ASP A 49 10.92 7.07 -3.87
CA ASP A 49 10.65 6.77 -2.47
C ASP A 49 11.94 6.17 -1.87
N ASP A 50 12.85 7.06 -1.54
CA ASP A 50 14.12 6.73 -0.88
C ASP A 50 13.96 6.62 0.65
N GLY A 51 12.71 6.60 1.13
CA GLY A 51 12.39 6.57 2.55
C GLY A 51 12.61 7.91 3.27
N VAL A 52 13.03 8.96 2.56
CA VAL A 52 13.23 10.28 3.14
C VAL A 52 11.98 11.14 2.91
N PRO A 53 11.48 11.87 3.93
CA PRO A 53 10.38 12.80 3.75
C PRO A 53 10.63 13.77 2.60
N LEU A 54 9.57 14.15 1.92
CA LEU A 54 9.61 15.29 1.02
C LEU A 54 9.56 16.56 1.88
N ASP A 55 10.72 16.90 2.45
CA ASP A 55 10.87 18.07 3.30
C ASP A 55 10.66 19.37 2.49
N VAL A 56 10.15 20.39 3.17
CA VAL A 56 9.98 21.71 2.55
C VAL A 56 11.35 22.25 2.11
N GLY A 57 11.43 22.60 0.83
CA GLY A 57 12.67 23.03 0.17
C GLY A 57 13.45 21.89 -0.51
N ARG A 58 13.10 20.62 -0.30
CA ARG A 58 13.70 19.51 -1.02
C ARG A 58 13.38 19.61 -2.52
N ILE A 59 14.41 19.45 -3.35
CA ILE A 59 14.24 19.34 -4.80
C ILE A 59 13.91 17.90 -5.15
N VAL A 60 12.85 17.73 -5.91
CA VAL A 60 12.39 16.46 -6.46
C VAL A 60 12.35 16.55 -7.98
N HIS A 61 12.45 15.41 -8.64
CA HIS A 61 12.37 15.29 -10.10
C HIS A 61 11.13 14.46 -10.47
N PRO A 62 9.92 15.00 -10.28
CA PRO A 62 8.69 14.28 -10.63
C PRO A 62 8.54 14.08 -12.14
N ASP A 63 9.18 14.93 -12.89
CA ASP A 63 9.41 14.90 -14.33
C ASP A 63 10.93 15.05 -14.52
N PRO A 64 11.61 14.17 -15.28
CA PRO A 64 13.06 14.21 -15.47
C PRO A 64 13.59 15.58 -15.93
N ASP A 65 12.81 16.27 -16.75
CA ASP A 65 13.18 17.54 -17.34
C ASP A 65 12.75 18.77 -16.52
N ARG A 66 12.02 18.56 -15.40
CA ARG A 66 11.42 19.65 -14.63
C ARG A 66 11.58 19.45 -13.11
N PRO A 67 12.76 19.79 -12.57
CA PRO A 67 12.96 19.75 -11.12
C PRO A 67 12.04 20.74 -10.41
N ALA A 68 11.57 20.37 -9.24
CA ALA A 68 10.68 21.22 -8.46
C ALA A 68 10.98 21.13 -6.96
N ALA A 69 10.83 22.26 -6.26
CA ALA A 69 10.98 22.33 -4.82
C ALA A 69 9.68 22.00 -4.11
N VAL A 70 9.74 21.23 -3.03
CA VAL A 70 8.61 20.95 -2.15
C VAL A 70 8.27 22.20 -1.36
N LEU A 71 7.04 22.71 -1.47
CA LEU A 71 6.56 23.85 -0.68
C LEU A 71 5.82 23.43 0.58
N GLY A 72 5.11 22.30 0.51
CA GLY A 72 4.32 21.79 1.62
C GLY A 72 3.45 20.62 1.22
N SER A 73 2.66 20.11 2.15
CA SER A 73 1.75 19.00 1.92
C SER A 73 0.43 19.14 2.67
N GLY A 74 -0.54 18.33 2.29
CA GLY A 74 -1.85 18.31 2.90
C GLY A 74 -2.82 17.41 2.18
N THR A 75 -4.08 17.84 2.10
CA THR A 75 -5.13 17.09 1.44
C THR A 75 -5.91 17.96 0.46
N VAL A 76 -6.48 17.31 -0.54
CA VAL A 76 -7.48 17.90 -1.44
C VAL A 76 -8.73 17.04 -1.43
N THR A 77 -9.88 17.71 -1.49
CA THR A 77 -11.20 17.05 -1.53
C THR A 77 -12.01 17.63 -2.67
N PRO A 78 -12.56 16.81 -3.59
CA PRO A 78 -13.51 17.27 -4.60
C PRO A 78 -14.71 17.94 -3.96
N GLY A 79 -15.27 18.97 -4.60
CA GLY A 79 -16.41 19.68 -4.06
C GLY A 79 -17.18 20.49 -5.09
N ILE A 80 -18.29 21.05 -4.65
CA ILE A 80 -19.12 22.02 -5.40
C ILE A 80 -19.30 23.28 -4.58
N MET A 81 -19.56 24.40 -5.24
CA MET A 81 -19.98 25.62 -4.56
C MET A 81 -21.44 25.51 -4.12
N ALA A 82 -21.69 25.89 -2.87
CA ALA A 82 -23.04 26.01 -2.33
C ALA A 82 -23.11 27.32 -1.51
N GLY A 83 -23.77 28.33 -2.05
CA GLY A 83 -23.75 29.68 -1.48
C GLY A 83 -22.33 30.25 -1.44
N SER A 84 -21.91 30.73 -0.27
CA SER A 84 -20.57 31.30 -0.06
C SER A 84 -19.51 30.27 0.30
N GLY A 85 -19.85 28.98 0.39
CA GLY A 85 -18.96 27.91 0.79
C GLY A 85 -18.83 26.75 -0.22
N ALA A 86 -17.84 25.90 -0.05
CA ALA A 86 -17.71 24.67 -0.82
C ALA A 86 -18.10 23.45 0.01
N ILE A 87 -18.96 22.58 -0.57
CA ILE A 87 -19.37 21.31 0.02
C ILE A 87 -18.49 20.20 -0.56
N PRO A 88 -17.85 19.37 0.27
CA PRO A 88 -17.05 18.23 -0.20
C PRO A 88 -17.96 17.14 -0.77
N LEU A 89 -17.53 16.53 -1.90
CA LEU A 89 -18.22 15.42 -2.59
C LEU A 89 -17.47 14.08 -2.48
N GLY A 90 -16.49 13.97 -1.62
CA GLY A 90 -15.72 12.73 -1.52
C GLY A 90 -14.75 12.73 -0.36
N SER A 91 -13.91 11.69 -0.34
CA SER A 91 -12.84 11.57 0.66
C SER A 91 -11.65 12.44 0.30
N PRO A 92 -10.97 13.04 1.29
CA PRO A 92 -9.73 13.77 1.05
C PRO A 92 -8.63 12.83 0.50
N ARG A 93 -7.82 13.36 -0.40
CA ARG A 93 -6.62 12.70 -0.96
C ARG A 93 -5.39 13.49 -0.59
N ALA A 94 -4.31 12.77 -0.34
CA ALA A 94 -3.01 13.39 -0.08
C ALA A 94 -2.52 14.18 -1.29
N VAL A 95 -1.90 15.33 -1.02
CA VAL A 95 -1.29 16.18 -2.04
C VAL A 95 0.02 16.77 -1.51
N VAL A 96 0.99 16.91 -2.40
CA VAL A 96 2.22 17.68 -2.17
C VAL A 96 2.20 18.86 -3.14
N LEU A 97 2.40 20.05 -2.62
CA LEU A 97 2.55 21.25 -3.42
C LEU A 97 4.02 21.45 -3.75
N LEU A 98 4.31 21.54 -5.03
CA LEU A 98 5.65 21.77 -5.55
C LEU A 98 5.70 23.11 -6.30
N GLN A 99 6.91 23.66 -6.42
CA GLN A 99 7.19 24.81 -7.27
C GLN A 99 8.39 24.50 -8.16
N ASP A 100 8.24 24.67 -9.46
CA ASP A 100 9.33 24.53 -10.42
C ASP A 100 10.26 25.75 -10.45
N GLY A 101 11.31 25.67 -11.28
CA GLY A 101 12.31 26.74 -11.43
C GLY A 101 11.76 28.06 -11.97
N ASP A 102 10.63 28.03 -12.69
CA ASP A 102 9.97 29.20 -13.28
C ASP A 102 8.88 29.78 -12.36
N GLY A 103 8.73 29.23 -11.16
CA GLY A 103 7.71 29.64 -10.19
C GLY A 103 6.34 29.01 -10.39
N GLY A 104 6.17 28.12 -11.37
CA GLY A 104 4.95 27.38 -11.63
C GLY A 104 4.60 26.42 -10.49
N LEU A 105 3.31 26.31 -10.16
CA LEU A 105 2.85 25.43 -9.09
C LEU A 105 2.40 24.08 -9.66
N ILE A 106 2.81 23.02 -8.99
CA ILE A 106 2.49 21.64 -9.37
C ILE A 106 1.86 20.94 -8.17
N PHE A 107 0.69 20.36 -8.37
CA PHE A 107 0.05 19.48 -7.41
C PHE A 107 0.46 18.04 -7.72
N LEU A 108 1.19 17.43 -6.80
CA LEU A 108 1.62 16.06 -6.86
C LEU A 108 0.68 15.22 -6.00
N TYR A 109 0.11 14.17 -6.58
CA TYR A 109 -0.80 13.25 -5.91
C TYR A 109 -0.11 11.90 -5.73
N PRO A 110 0.39 11.59 -4.53
CA PRO A 110 1.12 10.34 -4.26
C PRO A 110 0.27 9.09 -4.47
N ASP A 111 -1.02 9.17 -4.15
CA ASP A 111 -1.98 8.07 -4.23
C ASP A 111 -2.92 8.16 -5.45
N GLY A 112 -2.55 8.98 -6.43
CA GLY A 112 -3.36 9.29 -7.60
C GLY A 112 -4.34 10.44 -7.38
N VAL A 113 -4.83 11.03 -8.47
CA VAL A 113 -5.80 12.12 -8.41
C VAL A 113 -7.12 11.66 -7.76
N PRO A 114 -7.84 12.54 -7.05
CA PRO A 114 -9.17 12.22 -6.55
C PRO A 114 -10.14 12.00 -7.72
N ASP A 115 -11.12 11.10 -7.51
CA ASP A 115 -12.25 10.96 -8.43
C ASP A 115 -13.08 12.24 -8.38
N LEU A 116 -13.42 12.81 -9.55
CA LEU A 116 -14.06 14.12 -9.67
C LEU A 116 -15.52 14.08 -10.17
N PRO A 117 -16.35 13.04 -9.95
CA PRO A 117 -17.71 12.98 -10.51
C PRO A 117 -18.55 14.15 -9.98
N GLY A 118 -18.97 15.04 -10.90
CA GLY A 118 -19.80 16.20 -10.57
C GLY A 118 -19.12 17.32 -9.77
N ALA A 119 -17.82 17.20 -9.47
CA ALA A 119 -17.08 18.25 -8.79
C ALA A 119 -16.76 19.41 -9.76
N THR A 120 -16.84 20.63 -9.26
CA THR A 120 -16.41 21.87 -9.96
C THR A 120 -15.31 22.60 -9.21
N ARG A 121 -15.02 22.16 -7.99
CA ARG A 121 -14.04 22.74 -7.09
C ARG A 121 -13.16 21.67 -6.46
N LEU A 122 -11.96 22.09 -6.08
CA LEU A 122 -11.06 21.33 -5.25
C LEU A 122 -10.84 22.10 -3.93
N ILE A 123 -11.22 21.49 -2.83
CA ILE A 123 -10.99 22.04 -1.49
C ILE A 123 -9.62 21.56 -1.07
N ALA A 124 -8.64 22.46 -1.08
CA ALA A 124 -7.27 22.19 -0.66
C ALA A 124 -7.05 22.65 0.78
N ASP A 125 -6.46 21.82 1.61
CA ASP A 125 -5.93 22.15 2.94
C ASP A 125 -4.47 21.76 2.98
N ILE A 126 -3.61 22.69 2.61
CA ILE A 126 -2.16 22.49 2.45
C ILE A 126 -1.44 23.38 3.46
N ARG A 127 -0.39 22.84 4.06
CA ARG A 127 0.42 23.56 5.04
C ARG A 127 1.90 23.40 4.72
N ARG A 128 2.73 24.25 5.27
CA ARG A 128 4.19 24.17 5.14
C ARG A 128 4.75 23.06 6.05
N VAL A 129 4.36 21.84 5.75
CA VAL A 129 4.82 20.63 6.44
C VAL A 129 5.36 19.62 5.41
N PRO A 130 6.34 18.80 5.79
CA PRO A 130 6.87 17.78 4.90
C PRO A 130 5.78 16.76 4.55
N TYR A 131 5.86 16.21 3.36
CA TYR A 131 5.08 15.03 3.01
C TYR A 131 5.89 13.77 3.33
N VAL A 132 5.28 12.90 4.07
CA VAL A 132 5.83 11.59 4.35
C VAL A 132 5.03 10.59 3.54
N PHE A 133 5.71 9.91 2.61
CA PHE A 133 5.10 8.74 2.00
C PHE A 133 4.70 7.82 3.13
N ALA A 134 3.40 7.57 3.30
CA ALA A 134 2.89 6.83 4.44
C ALA A 134 3.46 5.40 4.41
N ALA A 135 4.61 5.21 5.03
CA ALA A 135 5.09 3.91 5.43
C ALA A 135 4.16 3.47 6.57
N GLY A 136 2.99 2.96 6.20
CA GLY A 136 2.08 2.36 7.15
C GLY A 136 2.77 1.17 7.79
N VAL A 137 2.65 1.03 9.10
CA VAL A 137 3.17 -0.13 9.81
C VAL A 137 2.54 -1.39 9.23
N MET A 138 3.37 -2.38 8.89
CA MET A 138 2.96 -3.69 8.38
C MET A 138 2.36 -4.50 9.52
N CYS A 139 1.03 -4.62 9.59
CA CYS A 139 0.33 -5.26 10.69
C CYS A 139 -0.73 -6.23 10.20
N PHE A 140 -0.95 -7.28 10.98
CA PHE A 140 -2.14 -8.13 10.92
C PHE A 140 -3.24 -7.52 11.79
N ALA A 141 -4.49 -7.72 11.41
CA ALA A 141 -5.60 -7.43 12.31
C ALA A 141 -5.67 -8.49 13.43
N ARG A 142 -6.27 -8.10 14.56
CA ARG A 142 -6.60 -9.01 15.65
C ARG A 142 -7.39 -10.21 15.12
N ASP A 143 -7.25 -11.35 15.76
CA ASP A 143 -7.85 -12.65 15.43
C ASP A 143 -7.30 -13.33 14.17
N THR A 144 -6.33 -12.73 13.46
CA THR A 144 -5.59 -13.41 12.39
C THR A 144 -4.90 -14.65 12.94
N MET A 145 -5.13 -15.80 12.31
CA MET A 145 -4.51 -17.06 12.69
C MET A 145 -3.12 -17.18 12.07
N ILE A 146 -2.12 -17.30 12.91
CA ILE A 146 -0.72 -17.50 12.54
C ILE A 146 -0.34 -18.95 12.79
N ARG A 147 0.32 -19.58 11.82
CA ARG A 147 0.80 -20.96 11.96
C ARG A 147 1.98 -21.03 12.91
N THR A 148 1.86 -21.86 13.92
CA THR A 148 2.88 -22.05 14.97
C THR A 148 3.30 -23.53 15.07
N ALA A 149 4.29 -23.82 15.91
CA ALA A 149 4.68 -25.20 16.23
C ALA A 149 3.52 -26.02 16.85
N ARG A 150 2.47 -25.35 17.38
CA ARG A 150 1.29 -25.97 18.03
C ARG A 150 0.03 -25.93 17.17
N GLY A 151 0.17 -25.65 15.87
CA GLY A 151 -0.95 -25.37 14.96
C GLY A 151 -1.26 -23.89 14.81
N ASP A 152 -2.38 -23.60 14.15
CA ASP A 152 -2.81 -22.22 13.92
C ASP A 152 -3.31 -21.58 15.22
N MET A 153 -2.83 -20.38 15.53
CA MET A 153 -3.11 -19.65 16.76
C MET A 153 -3.46 -18.19 16.46
N PRO A 154 -4.48 -17.61 17.13
CA PRO A 154 -4.76 -16.16 17.00
C PRO A 154 -3.53 -15.33 17.36
N ILE A 155 -3.20 -14.33 16.53
CA ILE A 155 -1.97 -13.53 16.67
C ILE A 155 -1.83 -12.89 18.05
N GLN A 156 -2.93 -12.46 18.69
CA GLN A 156 -2.89 -11.86 20.02
C GLN A 156 -2.50 -12.84 21.12
N MET A 157 -2.47 -14.14 20.82
CA MET A 157 -2.03 -15.17 21.77
C MET A 157 -0.52 -15.46 21.65
N LEU A 158 0.14 -14.98 20.59
CA LEU A 158 1.59 -15.09 20.45
C LEU A 158 2.30 -14.38 21.60
N ARG A 159 3.45 -14.91 21.98
CA ARG A 159 4.35 -14.33 23.01
C ARG A 159 5.79 -14.48 22.51
N PRO A 160 6.71 -13.60 22.93
CA PRO A 160 8.13 -13.81 22.74
C PRO A 160 8.56 -15.20 23.22
N GLY A 161 9.41 -15.85 22.45
CA GLY A 161 9.86 -17.23 22.66
C GLY A 161 8.99 -18.32 22.03
N MET A 162 7.73 -18.01 21.63
CA MET A 162 6.93 -18.96 20.85
C MET A 162 7.45 -19.07 19.41
N SER A 163 7.39 -20.28 18.82
CA SER A 163 7.86 -20.52 17.47
C SER A 163 6.73 -20.45 16.45
N VAL A 164 6.92 -19.65 15.41
CA VAL A 164 6.05 -19.55 14.24
C VAL A 164 6.63 -20.32 13.06
N GLN A 165 5.77 -20.92 12.26
CA GLN A 165 6.20 -21.61 11.05
C GLN A 165 6.48 -20.59 9.94
N THR A 166 7.72 -20.61 9.46
CA THR A 166 8.13 -19.82 8.30
C THR A 166 8.12 -20.68 7.03
N ARG A 167 8.11 -20.01 5.89
CA ARG A 167 8.12 -20.66 4.59
C ARG A 167 9.46 -21.34 4.29
N ASP A 168 10.56 -20.66 4.59
CA ASP A 168 11.90 -21.04 4.10
C ASP A 168 12.84 -21.55 5.20
N ALA A 169 12.60 -21.15 6.47
CA ALA A 169 13.52 -21.40 7.58
C ALA A 169 12.92 -22.26 8.71
N GLY A 170 11.85 -23.01 8.43
CA GLY A 170 11.19 -23.86 9.43
C GLY A 170 10.58 -23.04 10.57
N LEU A 171 10.69 -23.53 11.79
CA LEU A 171 10.18 -22.85 12.98
C LEU A 171 11.17 -21.78 13.45
N GLN A 172 10.69 -20.54 13.61
CA GLN A 172 11.48 -19.41 14.07
C GLN A 172 10.86 -18.79 15.32
N PRO A 173 11.65 -18.40 16.32
CA PRO A 173 11.14 -17.80 17.55
C PRO A 173 10.63 -16.38 17.27
N VAL A 174 9.51 -16.05 17.88
CA VAL A 174 9.04 -14.65 17.99
C VAL A 174 9.93 -13.95 19.01
N VAL A 175 10.61 -12.89 18.56
CA VAL A 175 11.48 -12.07 19.45
C VAL A 175 10.68 -10.99 20.15
N TRP A 176 9.71 -10.42 19.45
CA TRP A 176 8.89 -9.32 19.93
C TRP A 176 7.50 -9.32 19.29
N ILE A 177 6.51 -8.78 19.99
CA ILE A 177 5.17 -8.54 19.48
C ILE A 177 4.63 -7.23 20.01
N GLY A 178 4.04 -6.43 19.11
CA GLY A 178 3.39 -5.17 19.46
C GLY A 178 1.93 -5.13 19.03
N THR A 179 1.17 -4.29 19.72
CA THR A 179 -0.26 -4.12 19.48
C THR A 179 -0.61 -2.64 19.46
N ARG A 180 -1.46 -2.23 18.52
CA ARG A 180 -2.04 -0.90 18.49
C ARG A 180 -3.49 -0.92 18.01
N THR A 181 -4.33 -0.14 18.71
CA THR A 181 -5.71 0.10 18.31
C THR A 181 -5.85 1.48 17.68
N LEU A 182 -6.42 1.54 16.49
CA LEU A 182 -6.84 2.77 15.84
C LEU A 182 -8.34 2.95 16.03
N SER A 183 -8.72 4.14 16.52
CA SER A 183 -10.13 4.47 16.73
C SER A 183 -10.85 4.72 15.40
N PRO A 184 -12.19 4.61 15.36
CA PRO A 184 -12.97 4.95 14.18
C PRO A 184 -12.71 6.37 13.68
N ALA A 185 -12.60 7.33 14.61
CA ALA A 185 -12.32 8.73 14.29
C ALA A 185 -10.98 8.88 13.56
N ARG A 186 -9.94 8.14 14.01
CA ARG A 186 -8.63 8.15 13.36
C ARG A 186 -8.67 7.52 11.97
N LEU A 187 -9.36 6.38 11.81
CA LEU A 187 -9.53 5.73 10.50
C LEU A 187 -10.39 6.55 9.53
N HIS A 188 -11.24 7.44 10.06
CA HIS A 188 -11.98 8.39 9.26
C HIS A 188 -11.08 9.54 8.78
N ALA A 189 -10.28 10.08 9.69
CA ALA A 189 -9.34 11.15 9.39
C ALA A 189 -8.16 10.71 8.51
N GLU A 190 -7.73 9.44 8.61
CA GLU A 190 -6.59 8.86 7.90
C GLU A 190 -7.06 7.64 7.07
N PRO A 191 -7.79 7.81 5.95
CA PRO A 191 -8.35 6.72 5.14
C PRO A 191 -7.32 5.71 4.66
N ASP A 192 -6.08 6.14 4.44
CA ASP A 192 -4.97 5.30 3.98
C ASP A 192 -4.51 4.26 5.03
N ARG A 193 -5.01 4.36 6.27
CA ARG A 193 -4.77 3.39 7.34
C ARG A 193 -5.89 2.36 7.48
N ARG A 194 -6.95 2.48 6.68
CA ARG A 194 -8.06 1.52 6.71
C ARG A 194 -7.57 0.14 6.29
N PRO A 195 -7.99 -0.91 7.00
CA PRO A 195 -7.52 -2.25 6.71
C PRO A 195 -7.94 -2.72 5.31
N ILE A 196 -7.11 -3.59 4.74
CA ILE A 196 -7.42 -4.30 3.50
C ILE A 196 -7.89 -5.70 3.87
N LEU A 197 -9.05 -6.07 3.33
CA LEU A 197 -9.59 -7.41 3.38
C LEU A 197 -9.15 -8.18 2.13
N ILE A 198 -8.61 -9.37 2.36
CA ILE A 198 -8.28 -10.36 1.33
C ILE A 198 -9.20 -11.53 1.60
N ARG A 199 -10.21 -11.71 0.76
CA ARG A 199 -11.18 -12.78 0.93
C ARG A 199 -10.53 -14.14 0.71
N ARG A 200 -11.12 -15.16 1.32
CA ARG A 200 -10.78 -16.54 1.05
C ARG A 200 -10.65 -16.78 -0.46
N ASP A 201 -9.65 -17.53 -0.86
CA ASP A 201 -9.34 -17.91 -2.25
C ASP A 201 -9.01 -16.73 -3.20
N ALA A 202 -8.89 -15.50 -2.71
CA ALA A 202 -8.66 -14.34 -3.57
C ALA A 202 -7.27 -14.35 -4.25
N LEU A 203 -6.27 -14.97 -3.63
CA LEU A 203 -4.92 -15.06 -4.18
C LEU A 203 -4.63 -16.42 -4.86
N GLY A 204 -5.63 -17.29 -4.90
CA GLY A 204 -5.56 -18.63 -5.48
C GLY A 204 -6.33 -19.64 -4.63
N PRO A 205 -6.57 -20.86 -5.12
CA PRO A 205 -7.31 -21.89 -4.38
C PRO A 205 -6.68 -22.14 -3.00
N GLY A 206 -7.46 -21.97 -1.92
CA GLY A 206 -7.03 -22.10 -0.54
C GLY A 206 -6.14 -20.97 -0.02
N ILE A 207 -5.97 -19.86 -0.77
CA ILE A 207 -5.08 -18.75 -0.39
C ILE A 207 -5.83 -17.41 -0.45
N PRO A 208 -6.08 -16.76 0.69
CA PRO A 208 -6.01 -17.33 2.03
C PRO A 208 -7.09 -18.41 2.24
N ALA A 209 -6.92 -19.27 3.24
CA ALA A 209 -7.89 -20.32 3.60
C ALA A 209 -9.14 -19.75 4.27
N ARG A 210 -9.03 -18.56 4.87
CA ARG A 210 -10.10 -17.73 5.45
C ARG A 210 -9.82 -16.27 5.14
N ASP A 211 -10.80 -15.41 5.31
CA ASP A 211 -10.64 -13.97 5.12
C ASP A 211 -9.50 -13.44 5.99
N LEU A 212 -8.54 -12.77 5.35
CA LEU A 212 -7.37 -12.18 5.98
C LEU A 212 -7.49 -10.66 5.96
N VAL A 213 -7.33 -10.03 7.11
CA VAL A 213 -7.36 -8.56 7.26
C VAL A 213 -5.98 -8.07 7.69
N VAL A 214 -5.43 -7.15 6.91
CA VAL A 214 -4.10 -6.58 7.15
C VAL A 214 -4.09 -5.06 6.99
N SER A 215 -3.05 -4.43 7.50
CA SER A 215 -2.81 -3.02 7.19
C SER A 215 -2.46 -2.84 5.70
N PRO A 216 -2.72 -1.66 5.11
CA PRO A 216 -2.53 -1.42 3.68
C PRO A 216 -1.12 -1.69 3.17
N GLN A 217 -0.11 -1.46 3.99
CA GLN A 217 1.31 -1.64 3.63
C GLN A 217 1.83 -3.05 3.88
N HIS A 218 1.06 -3.92 4.55
CA HIS A 218 1.50 -5.28 4.82
C HIS A 218 1.71 -6.04 3.52
N ARG A 219 2.90 -6.60 3.33
CA ARG A 219 3.23 -7.29 2.09
C ARG A 219 2.88 -8.77 2.17
N LEU A 220 2.28 -9.22 1.08
CA LEU A 220 1.91 -10.61 0.86
C LEU A 220 2.80 -11.19 -0.22
N LEU A 221 3.12 -12.46 -0.08
CA LEU A 221 3.83 -13.21 -1.10
C LEU A 221 2.90 -13.50 -2.28
N VAL A 222 3.30 -13.08 -3.46
CA VAL A 222 2.65 -13.42 -4.72
C VAL A 222 3.61 -14.27 -5.55
N GLY A 223 3.29 -15.56 -5.65
CA GLY A 223 4.03 -16.52 -6.48
C GLY A 223 3.26 -16.84 -7.75
N SER A 224 3.84 -16.58 -8.94
CA SER A 224 3.15 -16.85 -10.19
C SER A 224 4.04 -16.82 -11.42
N ARG A 225 3.55 -17.46 -12.51
CA ARG A 225 4.19 -17.33 -13.84
C ARG A 225 4.17 -15.86 -14.34
N ILE A 226 3.22 -15.06 -13.90
CA ILE A 226 3.14 -13.63 -14.27
C ILE A 226 4.26 -12.88 -13.59
N ALA A 227 4.49 -13.08 -12.28
CA ALA A 227 5.59 -12.48 -11.54
C ALA A 227 6.94 -12.84 -12.18
N ARG A 228 7.15 -14.12 -12.49
CA ARG A 228 8.37 -14.57 -13.17
C ARG A 228 8.59 -13.86 -14.50
N ARG A 229 7.56 -13.72 -15.34
CA ARG A 229 7.67 -13.03 -16.65
C ARG A 229 7.92 -11.54 -16.53
N MET A 230 7.41 -10.90 -15.47
CA MET A 230 7.53 -9.45 -15.29
C MET A 230 8.85 -9.03 -14.63
N PHE A 231 9.34 -9.85 -13.70
CA PHE A 231 10.40 -9.43 -12.77
C PHE A 231 11.58 -10.38 -12.75
N ASP A 232 11.53 -11.47 -13.52
CA ASP A 232 12.48 -12.62 -13.46
C ASP A 232 12.57 -13.29 -12.08
N GLU A 233 11.51 -13.07 -11.26
CA GLU A 233 11.37 -13.62 -9.92
C GLU A 233 10.10 -14.47 -9.82
N PRO A 234 10.18 -15.74 -9.36
CA PRO A 234 9.00 -16.60 -9.22
C PRO A 234 8.07 -16.11 -8.11
N GLU A 235 8.62 -15.44 -7.13
CA GLU A 235 7.94 -14.97 -5.92
C GLU A 235 8.39 -13.55 -5.57
N VAL A 236 7.42 -12.68 -5.27
CA VAL A 236 7.64 -11.28 -4.94
C VAL A 236 6.76 -10.86 -3.77
N LEU A 237 7.16 -9.83 -3.05
CA LEU A 237 6.38 -9.22 -1.96
C LEU A 237 5.64 -7.98 -2.46
N VAL A 238 4.32 -7.96 -2.25
CA VAL A 238 3.43 -6.88 -2.73
C VAL A 238 2.58 -6.36 -1.58
N ALA A 239 2.58 -5.05 -1.36
CA ALA A 239 1.73 -4.45 -0.34
C ALA A 239 0.23 -4.64 -0.66
N ALA A 240 -0.56 -4.99 0.33
CA ALA A 240 -1.98 -5.34 0.18
C ALA A 240 -2.79 -4.27 -0.57
N ARG A 241 -2.51 -2.99 -0.32
CA ARG A 241 -3.16 -1.86 -1.03
C ARG A 241 -2.96 -1.87 -2.54
N HIS A 242 -1.91 -2.52 -3.04
CA HIS A 242 -1.62 -2.60 -4.47
C HIS A 242 -2.26 -3.81 -5.13
N LEU A 243 -2.86 -4.70 -4.34
CA LEU A 243 -3.56 -5.90 -4.82
C LEU A 243 -5.06 -5.69 -5.06
N THR A 244 -5.60 -4.50 -4.81
CA THR A 244 -7.04 -4.20 -4.86
C THR A 244 -7.70 -4.35 -6.24
N SER A 245 -6.92 -4.50 -7.31
CA SER A 245 -7.44 -4.89 -8.62
C SER A 245 -7.83 -6.37 -8.70
N ILE A 246 -7.37 -7.20 -7.75
CA ILE A 246 -7.69 -8.62 -7.71
C ILE A 246 -9.09 -8.78 -7.10
N PRO A 247 -10.01 -9.53 -7.74
CA PRO A 247 -11.33 -9.81 -7.19
C PRO A 247 -11.23 -10.44 -5.80
N GLY A 248 -11.93 -9.85 -4.82
CA GLY A 248 -11.89 -10.30 -3.43
C GLY A 248 -10.81 -9.60 -2.57
N VAL A 249 -10.05 -8.67 -3.13
CA VAL A 249 -9.14 -7.82 -2.37
C VAL A 249 -9.62 -6.38 -2.39
N GLY A 250 -9.78 -5.76 -1.24
CA GLY A 250 -10.25 -4.37 -1.15
C GLY A 250 -10.30 -3.84 0.26
N PRO A 251 -10.71 -2.58 0.45
CA PRO A 251 -10.91 -2.03 1.78
C PRO A 251 -11.86 -2.90 2.60
N ALA A 252 -11.45 -3.25 3.82
CA ALA A 252 -12.32 -4.00 4.71
C ALA A 252 -13.55 -3.17 5.08
N PRO A 253 -14.75 -3.78 5.13
CA PRO A 253 -15.92 -3.14 5.72
C PRO A 253 -15.64 -2.94 7.22
N TRP A 254 -15.51 -1.70 7.64
CA TRP A 254 -15.26 -1.37 9.04
C TRP A 254 -16.33 -0.41 9.55
N GLN A 255 -16.88 -0.69 10.73
CA GLN A 255 -17.83 0.17 11.44
C GLN A 255 -17.29 0.61 12.80
N GLY A 256 -16.10 0.13 13.17
CA GLY A 256 -15.44 0.36 14.44
C GLY A 256 -13.96 0.69 14.30
N GLY A 257 -13.22 0.64 15.39
CA GLY A 257 -11.77 0.70 15.36
C GLY A 257 -11.16 -0.61 14.85
N VAL A 258 -9.86 -0.60 14.56
CA VAL A 258 -9.09 -1.80 14.24
C VAL A 258 -7.94 -1.96 15.22
N THR A 259 -7.76 -3.17 15.73
CA THR A 259 -6.57 -3.53 16.52
C THR A 259 -5.59 -4.26 15.63
N TYR A 260 -4.45 -3.63 15.41
CA TYR A 260 -3.34 -4.14 14.64
C TYR A 260 -2.29 -4.78 15.55
N LEU A 261 -1.75 -5.89 15.12
CA LEU A 261 -0.64 -6.58 15.78
C LEU A 261 0.46 -6.86 14.76
N HIS A 262 1.68 -6.80 15.26
CA HIS A 262 2.84 -7.21 14.48
C HIS A 262 3.83 -7.93 15.38
N PHE A 263 4.60 -8.84 14.80
CA PHE A 263 5.67 -9.53 15.52
C PHE A 263 6.96 -9.56 14.70
N VAL A 264 8.05 -9.73 15.40
CA VAL A 264 9.40 -9.74 14.86
C VAL A 264 10.02 -11.10 15.17
N CYS A 265 10.66 -11.68 14.18
CA CYS A 265 11.63 -12.76 14.33
C CYS A 265 13.04 -12.18 14.24
N GLU A 266 14.07 -12.99 14.46
CA GLU A 266 15.46 -12.53 14.37
C GLU A 266 15.78 -12.00 12.96
N ASP A 267 15.34 -12.69 11.92
CA ASP A 267 15.47 -12.30 10.51
C ASP A 267 14.13 -11.98 9.89
N HIS A 268 14.15 -11.39 8.67
CA HIS A 268 12.97 -11.18 7.87
C HIS A 268 12.48 -12.48 7.25
N HIS A 269 11.33 -12.96 7.72
CA HIS A 269 10.74 -14.22 7.28
C HIS A 269 9.36 -14.03 6.62
N LEU A 270 8.95 -15.05 5.90
CA LEU A 270 7.60 -15.24 5.40
C LEU A 270 6.89 -16.23 6.32
N VAL A 271 5.76 -15.83 6.90
CA VAL A 271 4.95 -16.64 7.82
C VAL A 271 3.57 -16.92 7.22
N TYR A 272 2.91 -17.95 7.73
CA TYR A 272 1.57 -18.30 7.28
C TYR A 272 0.52 -17.62 8.17
N ALA A 273 -0.25 -16.71 7.55
CA ALA A 273 -1.36 -15.99 8.15
C ALA A 273 -2.65 -16.34 7.39
N GLU A 274 -3.62 -16.94 8.04
CA GLU A 274 -4.83 -17.50 7.40
C GLU A 274 -4.51 -18.41 6.20
N GLY A 275 -3.36 -19.08 6.21
CA GLY A 275 -2.88 -19.90 5.11
C GLY A 275 -2.16 -19.14 3.98
N ALA A 276 -2.24 -17.83 3.92
CA ALA A 276 -1.45 -17.01 3.01
C ALA A 276 -0.06 -16.73 3.58
N CYS A 277 0.94 -16.58 2.70
CA CYS A 277 2.27 -16.15 3.12
C CYS A 277 2.34 -14.62 3.18
N ALA A 278 2.77 -14.10 4.33
CA ALA A 278 2.94 -12.67 4.58
C ALA A 278 4.28 -12.43 5.31
N GLU A 279 4.81 -11.21 5.18
CA GLU A 279 6.10 -10.87 5.78
C GLU A 279 6.02 -10.67 7.31
N THR A 280 7.11 -10.98 8.02
CA THR A 280 7.38 -10.43 9.35
C THR A 280 7.94 -9.01 9.21
N LEU A 281 8.01 -8.24 10.30
CA LEU A 281 8.63 -6.91 10.23
C LEU A 281 10.12 -7.03 9.92
N HIS A 282 10.55 -6.38 8.85
CA HIS A 282 11.95 -6.24 8.52
C HIS A 282 12.60 -5.18 9.42
N THR A 283 13.44 -5.60 10.37
CA THR A 283 14.00 -4.73 11.42
C THR A 283 15.48 -4.44 11.26
N SER A 284 16.06 -4.76 10.10
CA SER A 284 17.46 -4.39 9.90
C SER A 284 17.63 -2.87 9.99
N PRO A 285 18.77 -2.38 10.50
CA PRO A 285 19.08 -0.95 10.50
C PRO A 285 18.90 -0.31 9.13
N ASP A 286 19.23 -1.03 8.06
CA ASP A 286 19.06 -0.57 6.69
C ASP A 286 17.58 -0.52 6.26
N ALA A 287 16.76 -1.47 6.68
CA ALA A 287 15.32 -1.43 6.40
C ALA A 287 14.65 -0.27 7.14
N LEU A 288 15.06 0.00 8.38
CA LEU A 288 14.56 1.17 9.13
C LEU A 288 15.11 2.49 8.57
N LYS A 289 16.30 2.50 7.97
CA LYS A 289 16.83 3.65 7.22
C LYS A 289 16.06 3.91 5.92
N THR A 290 15.46 2.88 5.33
CA THR A 290 14.61 3.04 4.13
C THR A 290 13.23 3.63 4.45
N LEU A 291 12.83 3.61 5.72
CA LEU A 291 11.64 4.31 6.19
C LEU A 291 11.94 5.81 6.28
N SER A 292 10.97 6.64 5.91
CA SER A 292 11.06 8.07 6.20
C SER A 292 11.25 8.27 7.71
N GLU A 293 11.90 9.35 8.11
CA GLU A 293 12.10 9.65 9.54
C GLU A 293 10.77 9.72 10.31
N ALA A 294 9.71 10.20 9.67
CA ALA A 294 8.37 10.22 10.27
C ALA A 294 7.78 8.81 10.37
N ALA A 295 7.95 7.96 9.35
CA ALA A 295 7.54 6.57 9.42
C ALA A 295 8.34 5.77 10.44
N ARG A 296 9.65 6.01 10.51
CA ARG A 296 10.52 5.45 11.54
C ARG A 296 10.11 5.90 12.93
N ARG A 297 9.87 7.20 13.13
CA ARG A 297 9.33 7.73 14.40
C ARG A 297 7.97 7.13 14.73
N GLU A 298 7.10 6.94 13.75
CA GLU A 298 5.82 6.29 13.94
C GLU A 298 5.98 4.81 14.34
N VAL A 299 6.84 4.06 13.65
CA VAL A 299 7.15 2.67 14.01
C VAL A 299 7.72 2.60 15.43
N LEU A 300 8.68 3.44 15.78
CA LEU A 300 9.26 3.49 17.13
C LEU A 300 8.30 4.02 18.18
N ALA A 301 7.39 4.94 17.83
CA ALA A 301 6.33 5.39 18.75
C ALA A 301 5.23 4.33 18.93
N LEU A 302 5.00 3.50 17.92
CA LEU A 302 4.10 2.35 17.99
C LEU A 302 4.70 1.20 18.80
N PHE A 303 5.99 1.03 18.66
CA PHE A 303 6.76 -0.07 19.15
C PHE A 303 8.08 0.46 19.74
N PRO A 304 8.06 1.12 20.91
CA PRO A 304 9.25 1.72 21.50
C PRO A 304 10.40 0.73 21.68
N ASP A 305 10.05 -0.52 22.00
CA ASP A 305 11.02 -1.59 22.24
C ASP A 305 11.77 -2.04 20.98
N LEU A 306 11.23 -1.75 19.79
CA LEU A 306 11.92 -2.03 18.51
C LEU A 306 13.23 -1.26 18.39
N GLY A 307 13.32 -0.08 18.98
CA GLY A 307 14.55 0.69 19.04
C GLY A 307 15.70 -0.07 19.72
N LEU A 308 15.37 -0.97 20.65
CA LEU A 308 16.32 -1.80 21.36
C LEU A 308 16.78 -3.03 20.55
N LEU A 309 15.95 -3.47 19.56
CA LEU A 309 16.23 -4.61 18.71
C LEU A 309 17.04 -4.21 17.45
N THR A 310 17.10 -2.92 17.14
CA THR A 310 17.94 -2.39 16.09
C THR A 310 19.37 -2.29 16.62
N GLY A 311 20.21 -3.23 16.30
CA GLY A 311 21.64 -3.18 16.63
C GLY A 311 22.32 -1.90 16.11
N PRO A 312 23.62 -1.70 16.40
CA PRO A 312 24.35 -0.51 15.95
C PRO A 312 24.21 -0.33 14.43
N ALA A 313 24.29 0.94 13.99
CA ALA A 313 24.08 1.33 12.59
C ALA A 313 25.01 0.58 11.59
N ASP A 314 26.09 -0.01 12.09
CA ASP A 314 27.09 -0.78 11.34
C ASP A 314 26.92 -2.30 11.47
N GLY A 315 25.77 -2.77 11.99
CA GLY A 315 25.46 -4.18 12.08
C GLY A 315 25.27 -4.84 10.69
N PRO A 316 25.35 -6.19 10.60
CA PRO A 316 25.22 -6.89 9.33
C PRO A 316 23.87 -6.61 8.67
N THR A 317 23.93 -6.32 7.37
CA THR A 317 22.73 -6.08 6.54
C THR A 317 21.89 -7.35 6.47
N ARG A 318 20.67 -7.33 6.96
CA ARG A 318 19.74 -8.46 6.86
C ARG A 318 18.95 -8.34 5.55
N PRO A 319 19.09 -9.28 4.62
CA PRO A 319 18.38 -9.20 3.34
C PRO A 319 16.88 -9.40 3.52
N ALA A 320 16.11 -8.79 2.63
CA ALA A 320 14.68 -9.09 2.54
C ALA A 320 14.46 -10.54 2.07
N ALA A 321 13.42 -11.21 2.61
CA ALA A 321 13.11 -12.60 2.27
C ALA A 321 12.80 -12.78 0.78
N ARG A 322 12.23 -11.79 0.12
CA ARG A 322 11.96 -11.74 -1.34
C ARG A 322 12.06 -10.30 -1.83
N ARG A 323 12.15 -10.13 -3.17
CA ARG A 323 12.05 -8.83 -3.81
C ARG A 323 10.74 -8.15 -3.43
N MET A 324 10.83 -6.93 -2.93
CA MET A 324 9.70 -6.06 -2.63
C MET A 324 9.37 -5.25 -3.88
N LEU A 325 8.10 -5.29 -4.32
CA LEU A 325 7.67 -4.50 -5.46
C LEU A 325 7.32 -3.07 -5.07
N SER A 326 7.63 -2.14 -5.96
CA SER A 326 7.12 -0.78 -5.91
C SER A 326 5.59 -0.76 -6.08
N GLY A 327 4.96 0.37 -5.76
CA GLY A 327 3.52 0.53 -5.95
C GLY A 327 3.07 0.34 -7.39
N ALA A 328 3.85 0.83 -8.35
CA ALA A 328 3.58 0.66 -9.79
C ALA A 328 3.63 -0.80 -10.22
N GLU A 329 4.73 -1.48 -9.90
CA GLU A 329 4.93 -2.90 -10.20
C GLU A 329 3.83 -3.75 -9.57
N GLY A 330 3.49 -3.51 -8.29
CA GLY A 330 2.45 -4.23 -7.57
C GLY A 330 1.07 -4.07 -8.21
N ARG A 331 0.68 -2.82 -8.56
CA ARG A 331 -0.58 -2.58 -9.26
C ARG A 331 -0.61 -3.19 -10.66
N GLN A 332 0.49 -3.16 -11.39
CA GLN A 332 0.58 -3.77 -12.70
C GLN A 332 0.46 -5.29 -12.62
N LEU A 333 1.12 -5.92 -11.65
CA LEU A 333 1.01 -7.35 -11.37
C LEU A 333 -0.44 -7.72 -11.02
N ALA A 334 -1.07 -6.98 -10.09
CA ALA A 334 -2.45 -7.21 -9.67
C ALA A 334 -3.45 -7.14 -10.83
N ARG A 335 -3.33 -6.12 -11.70
CA ARG A 335 -4.18 -6.01 -12.91
C ARG A 335 -4.03 -7.21 -13.84
N ARG A 336 -2.80 -7.68 -14.07
CA ARG A 336 -2.56 -8.87 -14.90
C ARG A 336 -3.14 -10.14 -14.28
N HIS A 337 -3.08 -10.28 -12.96
CA HIS A 337 -3.73 -11.39 -12.25
C HIS A 337 -5.25 -11.33 -12.36
N ALA A 338 -5.86 -10.16 -12.18
CA ALA A 338 -7.30 -9.96 -12.31
C ALA A 338 -7.82 -10.40 -13.68
N VAL A 339 -7.15 -9.97 -14.77
CA VAL A 339 -7.51 -10.37 -16.14
C VAL A 339 -7.43 -11.89 -16.32
N ASN A 340 -6.35 -12.53 -15.86
CA ASN A 340 -6.19 -13.97 -15.98
C ASN A 340 -7.21 -14.76 -15.15
N GLN A 341 -7.57 -14.31 -13.94
CA GLN A 341 -8.60 -14.97 -13.13
C GLN A 341 -9.97 -14.90 -13.80
N ILE A 342 -10.31 -13.79 -14.45
CA ILE A 342 -11.56 -13.63 -15.20
C ILE A 342 -11.56 -14.59 -16.40
N MET A 343 -10.47 -14.69 -17.15
CA MET A 343 -10.36 -15.60 -18.29
C MET A 343 -10.45 -17.08 -17.87
N THR A 344 -9.81 -17.45 -16.76
CA THR A 344 -9.85 -18.84 -16.26
C THR A 344 -11.24 -19.23 -15.79
N ARG A 345 -11.97 -18.34 -15.12
CA ARG A 345 -13.36 -18.57 -14.70
C ARG A 345 -14.30 -18.63 -15.91
N GLY A 346 -14.10 -17.79 -16.92
CA GLY A 346 -14.88 -17.81 -18.18
C GLY A 346 -14.74 -19.13 -18.93
N ASN A 347 -13.53 -19.67 -19.01
CA ASN A 347 -13.25 -20.96 -19.68
C ASN A 347 -13.88 -22.15 -18.92
N HIS A 348 -13.93 -22.12 -17.59
CA HIS A 348 -14.61 -23.16 -16.80
C HIS A 348 -16.14 -23.15 -17.01
N VAL A 349 -16.74 -21.98 -17.13
CA VAL A 349 -18.19 -21.85 -17.42
C VAL A 349 -18.50 -22.36 -18.83
N GLN A 350 -17.66 -22.10 -19.81
CA GLN A 350 -17.83 -22.63 -21.18
C GLN A 350 -17.63 -24.14 -21.26
N GLN A 351 -16.70 -24.73 -20.51
CA GLN A 351 -16.50 -26.17 -20.46
C GLN A 351 -17.65 -26.89 -19.76
N THR A 352 -18.20 -26.33 -18.68
CA THR A 352 -19.40 -26.91 -18.02
C THR A 352 -20.65 -26.78 -18.88
N CYS A 353 -20.82 -25.70 -19.63
CA CYS A 353 -21.91 -25.54 -20.56
C CYS A 353 -21.79 -26.48 -21.77
N GLY A 354 -20.57 -26.74 -22.25
CA GLY A 354 -20.29 -27.69 -23.33
C GLY A 354 -20.58 -29.16 -22.91
N LEU A 355 -20.28 -29.52 -21.67
CA LEU A 355 -20.54 -30.87 -21.14
C LEU A 355 -22.06 -31.11 -20.88
N LEU A 356 -22.81 -30.07 -20.49
CA LEU A 356 -24.27 -30.18 -20.36
C LEU A 356 -24.96 -30.34 -21.71
N ASN A 357 -24.48 -29.72 -22.77
CA ASN A 357 -25.03 -29.88 -24.13
C ASN A 357 -24.73 -31.27 -24.74
N MET A 358 -23.60 -31.90 -24.39
CA MET A 358 -23.30 -33.27 -24.84
C MET A 358 -24.10 -34.33 -24.08
N ALA A 359 -24.51 -34.08 -22.84
CA ALA A 359 -25.31 -35.01 -22.05
C ALA A 359 -26.81 -35.03 -22.46
N VAL A 360 -27.28 -33.96 -23.10
CA VAL A 360 -28.69 -33.89 -23.59
C VAL A 360 -28.84 -34.53 -24.98
N PHE A 361 -27.75 -34.60 -25.79
CA PHE A 361 -27.83 -35.21 -27.13
C PHE A 361 -27.71 -36.73 -27.14
N ASN A 362 -27.27 -37.38 -26.06
CA ASN A 362 -27.13 -38.85 -25.99
C ASN A 362 -28.33 -39.57 -25.38
N ARG A 363 -29.50 -38.91 -25.12
CA ARG A 363 -30.72 -39.57 -24.61
C ARG A 363 -31.82 -39.75 -25.63
N CYS A 364 -31.62 -39.47 -26.90
CA CYS A 364 -32.63 -39.61 -27.94
C CYS A 364 -32.29 -40.65 -29.04
N HIS A 365 -31.43 -41.61 -28.76
CA HIS A 365 -31.21 -42.73 -29.71
C HIS A 365 -31.21 -44.06 -28.97
N ASN A 366 -32.32 -44.43 -28.37
CA ASN A 366 -32.73 -45.79 -28.07
C ASN A 366 -34.22 -45.74 -27.66
N CYS A 367 -35.07 -45.73 -28.66
CA CYS A 367 -36.40 -46.31 -28.69
C CYS A 367 -36.73 -46.70 -30.13
#